data_d9e890af576be7c88e3f0d8548ce9473
#
_entry.id   d9e890af576be7c88e3f0d8548ce9473
#
_cell.length_a   1.000
_cell.length_b   1.000
_cell.length_c   1.000
_cell.angle_alpha   90.00
_cell.angle_beta   90.00
_cell.angle_gamma   90.00
#
_symmetry.space_group_name_H-M   'P 1'
#
loop_
_entity.id
_entity.type
_entity.pdbx_description
1 polymer ?
#
loop_
_entity_poly.entity_id
_entity_poly.type
_entity_poly.pdbx_seq_one_letter_code
_entity_poly.pdbx_strand_id
1 'polypeptide(L)'
;MAHVTEYTCSGCGLELVNDGRAFVWNEETDMTEDFLILMSTCQKFYGAEIIGNVSETYCSECERYVKVYSITEVLGSIDDACDVVMRGIENHIREHGRKLSKLKDIRKRSQYSISEEDGHYVVRIPEFESFYYSNYLFPEMSKEEVIEDALNDFHEEIGGLIESYEKRHQRYLDSHYLVVDNTGRPKDEFDISEKVRCPECGSEINKHVDGQLPCPRCGGRIFGLGIFYD
;
A
#
# COMPACT_ATOMS: atom_id res chain seq x y z
N MET A 1 9.07 15.97 0.75
CA MET A 1 8.53 15.27 1.93
C MET A 1 7.12 14.82 1.63
N ALA A 2 6.84 13.53 1.65
CA ALA A 2 5.48 12.99 1.55
C ALA A 2 4.95 12.81 2.97
N HIS A 3 3.71 13.18 3.20
CA HIS A 3 3.06 13.08 4.49
C HIS A 3 1.87 12.11 4.36
N VAL A 4 1.94 11.02 5.09
CA VAL A 4 0.83 10.07 5.23
C VAL A 4 0.33 10.15 6.65
N THR A 5 -0.96 10.26 6.83
CA THR A 5 -1.55 10.27 8.17
C THR A 5 -2.35 8.97 8.37
N GLU A 6 -1.96 8.23 9.39
CA GLU A 6 -2.74 7.12 9.90
C GLU A 6 -3.66 7.62 11.00
N TYR A 7 -4.93 7.32 10.87
CA TYR A 7 -5.97 7.73 11.81
C TYR A 7 -6.44 6.52 12.60
N THR A 8 -6.38 6.61 13.92
CA THR A 8 -6.82 5.53 14.81
C THR A 8 -7.90 6.01 15.75
N CYS A 9 -8.98 5.26 15.87
CA CYS A 9 -10.04 5.52 16.84
C CYS A 9 -9.69 4.96 18.22
N SER A 10 -9.67 5.81 19.24
CA SER A 10 -9.41 5.40 20.63
C SER A 10 -10.51 4.52 21.24
N GLY A 11 -11.73 4.57 20.69
CA GLY A 11 -12.86 3.83 21.23
C GLY A 11 -13.02 2.42 20.68
N CYS A 12 -12.75 2.19 19.39
CA CYS A 12 -12.96 0.90 18.74
C CYS A 12 -11.77 0.36 17.97
N GLY A 13 -10.64 1.07 17.97
CA GLY A 13 -9.42 0.65 17.26
C GLY A 13 -9.55 0.68 15.73
N LEU A 14 -10.55 1.35 15.15
CA LEU A 14 -10.63 1.51 13.70
C LEU A 14 -9.41 2.27 13.21
N GLU A 15 -8.69 1.70 12.26
CA GLU A 15 -7.54 2.31 11.60
C GLU A 15 -7.90 2.70 10.18
N LEU A 16 -7.60 3.93 9.79
CA LEU A 16 -7.79 4.46 8.43
C LEU A 16 -6.48 5.10 7.98
N VAL A 17 -6.18 5.01 6.69
CA VAL A 17 -4.98 5.63 6.12
C VAL A 17 -5.42 6.66 5.10
N ASN A 18 -5.22 7.92 5.44
CA ASN A 18 -5.59 9.06 4.62
C ASN A 18 -4.43 10.02 4.49
N ASP A 19 -4.57 10.96 3.60
CA ASP A 19 -3.59 11.95 3.18
C ASP A 19 -2.32 11.38 2.53
N GLY A 20 -1.88 12.02 1.48
CA GLY A 20 -0.64 11.69 0.79
C GLY A 20 -0.65 10.43 -0.06
N ARG A 21 -1.73 9.65 -0.10
CA ARG A 21 -1.84 8.55 -1.05
C ARG A 21 -2.30 9.05 -2.40
N ALA A 22 -1.54 8.70 -3.41
CA ALA A 22 -1.90 8.92 -4.80
C ALA A 22 -1.94 7.61 -5.56
N PHE A 23 -2.62 7.59 -6.69
CA PHE A 23 -2.50 6.53 -7.67
C PHE A 23 -2.21 7.12 -9.03
N VAL A 24 -1.56 6.33 -9.85
CA VAL A 24 -1.40 6.57 -11.28
C VAL A 24 -1.80 5.31 -12.03
N TRP A 25 -2.30 5.50 -13.22
CA TRP A 25 -2.57 4.43 -14.17
C TRP A 25 -1.97 4.79 -15.52
N ASN A 26 -1.40 3.80 -16.20
CA ASN A 26 -1.07 3.86 -17.62
C ASN A 26 -1.26 2.47 -18.26
N GLU A 27 -1.32 2.43 -19.59
CA GLU A 27 -1.56 1.19 -20.33
C GLU A 27 -0.44 0.16 -20.17
N GLU A 28 0.80 0.59 -19.96
CA GLU A 28 1.96 -0.31 -19.89
C GLU A 28 2.13 -0.96 -18.51
N THR A 29 1.95 -0.19 -17.42
CA THR A 29 2.25 -0.65 -16.06
C THR A 29 1.01 -0.91 -15.23
N ASP A 30 -0.19 -0.64 -15.79
CA ASP A 30 -1.46 -0.70 -15.08
C ASP A 30 -1.48 0.26 -13.88
N MET A 31 -2.24 -0.02 -12.85
CA MET A 31 -2.39 0.86 -11.70
C MET A 31 -1.29 0.68 -10.67
N THR A 32 -0.71 1.78 -10.25
CA THR A 32 0.25 1.84 -9.14
C THR A 32 -0.28 2.78 -8.06
N GLU A 33 -0.41 2.27 -6.83
CA GLU A 33 -0.61 3.08 -5.63
C GLU A 33 0.74 3.34 -4.97
N ASP A 34 1.10 4.61 -4.79
CA ASP A 34 2.33 4.99 -4.10
C ASP A 34 2.09 6.20 -3.19
N PHE A 35 2.81 6.22 -2.08
CA PHE A 35 2.79 7.33 -1.12
C PHE A 35 3.60 8.55 -1.61
N LEU A 36 4.50 8.35 -2.55
CA LEU A 36 5.50 9.34 -2.96
C LEU A 36 5.14 10.08 -4.27
N ILE A 37 4.09 9.67 -4.96
CA ILE A 37 3.71 10.23 -6.29
C ILE A 37 3.17 11.66 -6.21
N LEU A 38 3.08 12.27 -5.05
CA LEU A 38 2.59 13.63 -4.85
C LEU A 38 3.43 14.74 -5.48
N MET A 39 4.57 14.42 -6.07
CA MET A 39 5.39 15.41 -6.75
C MET A 39 5.08 15.45 -8.24
N SER A 40 4.68 16.61 -8.74
CA SER A 40 4.41 16.90 -10.16
C SER A 40 5.54 16.51 -11.13
N THR A 41 6.76 16.30 -10.61
CA THR A 41 7.91 15.78 -11.33
C THR A 41 7.85 14.27 -11.57
N CYS A 42 7.23 13.51 -10.69
CA CYS A 42 7.10 12.05 -10.82
C CYS A 42 6.07 11.68 -11.90
N GLN A 43 5.05 12.50 -12.12
CA GLN A 43 4.02 12.28 -13.14
C GLN A 43 4.60 12.12 -14.54
N LYS A 44 5.65 12.90 -14.85
CA LYS A 44 6.37 12.79 -16.14
C LYS A 44 7.27 11.55 -16.25
N PHE A 45 7.70 11.01 -15.12
CA PHE A 45 8.61 9.85 -15.09
C PHE A 45 7.89 8.53 -15.37
N TYR A 46 6.61 8.43 -15.01
CA TYR A 46 5.86 7.16 -15.10
C TYR A 46 4.93 7.06 -16.32
N GLY A 47 4.92 8.07 -17.19
CA GLY A 47 4.01 8.09 -18.34
C GLY A 47 2.54 7.97 -17.93
N ALA A 48 2.19 8.52 -16.77
CA ALA A 48 0.84 8.43 -16.24
C ALA A 48 -0.18 9.03 -17.20
N GLU A 49 -1.26 8.31 -17.43
CA GLU A 49 -2.39 8.74 -18.27
C GLU A 49 -3.59 9.13 -17.40
N ILE A 50 -3.75 8.48 -16.24
CA ILE A 50 -4.73 8.89 -15.22
C ILE A 50 -3.99 9.06 -13.88
N ILE A 51 -4.35 10.14 -13.19
CA ILE A 51 -3.78 10.50 -11.90
C ILE A 51 -4.89 10.80 -10.93
N GLY A 52 -4.72 10.40 -9.68
CA GLY A 52 -5.70 10.69 -8.65
C GLY A 52 -5.20 10.44 -7.24
N ASN A 53 -6.10 10.65 -6.29
CA ASN A 53 -5.86 10.45 -4.87
C ASN A 53 -6.68 9.27 -4.35
N VAL A 54 -6.15 8.60 -3.34
CA VAL A 54 -6.83 7.53 -2.63
C VAL A 54 -7.14 8.01 -1.21
N SER A 55 -8.40 7.92 -0.82
CA SER A 55 -8.81 8.10 0.56
C SER A 55 -9.50 6.84 1.09
N GLU A 56 -9.50 6.69 2.39
CA GLU A 56 -10.09 5.54 3.04
C GLU A 56 -11.10 5.98 4.09
N THR A 57 -12.26 5.37 4.08
CA THR A 57 -13.33 5.62 5.03
C THR A 57 -13.97 4.29 5.47
N TYR A 58 -15.04 4.36 6.23
CA TYR A 58 -15.72 3.17 6.74
C TYR A 58 -17.24 3.35 6.65
N CYS A 59 -17.92 2.35 6.11
CA CYS A 59 -19.37 2.28 6.11
C CYS A 59 -19.86 1.51 7.33
N SER A 60 -20.57 2.19 8.25
CA SER A 60 -21.13 1.57 9.45
C SER A 60 -22.24 0.57 9.16
N GLU A 61 -22.99 0.76 8.07
CA GLU A 61 -24.10 -0.12 7.69
C GLU A 61 -23.61 -1.47 7.14
N CYS A 62 -22.50 -1.45 6.35
CA CYS A 62 -21.91 -2.68 5.80
C CYS A 62 -20.83 -3.27 6.71
N GLU A 63 -20.39 -2.52 7.72
CA GLU A 63 -19.21 -2.84 8.55
C GLU A 63 -17.95 -3.10 7.73
N ARG A 64 -17.75 -2.31 6.64
CA ARG A 64 -16.67 -2.47 5.69
C ARG A 64 -15.89 -1.17 5.47
N TYR A 65 -14.60 -1.32 5.18
CA TYR A 65 -13.82 -0.22 4.64
C TYR A 65 -14.29 0.17 3.25
N VAL A 66 -14.20 1.44 2.94
CA VAL A 66 -14.47 1.96 1.60
C VAL A 66 -13.25 2.76 1.15
N LYS A 67 -12.61 2.31 0.09
CA LYS A 67 -11.53 3.04 -0.57
C LYS A 67 -12.11 3.88 -1.71
N VAL A 68 -11.85 5.18 -1.67
CA VAL A 68 -12.35 6.13 -2.65
C VAL A 68 -11.17 6.60 -3.51
N TYR A 69 -11.21 6.25 -4.77
CA TYR A 69 -10.25 6.68 -5.80
C TYR A 69 -10.82 7.89 -6.52
N SER A 70 -10.23 9.05 -6.27
CA SER A 70 -10.66 10.32 -6.87
C SER A 70 -9.74 10.65 -8.03
N ILE A 71 -10.24 10.52 -9.27
CA ILE A 71 -9.50 10.92 -10.47
C ILE A 71 -9.40 12.44 -10.47
N THR A 72 -8.20 12.98 -10.50
CA THR A 72 -7.93 14.43 -10.50
C THR A 72 -7.50 14.93 -11.87
N GLU A 73 -6.88 14.08 -12.68
CA GLU A 73 -6.37 14.43 -13.99
C GLU A 73 -6.40 13.25 -14.94
N VAL A 74 -6.80 13.47 -16.17
CA VAL A 74 -6.73 12.51 -17.29
C VAL A 74 -5.87 13.16 -18.38
N LEU A 75 -4.73 12.53 -18.68
CA LEU A 75 -3.76 13.01 -19.66
C LEU A 75 -3.98 12.23 -20.96
N GLY A 76 -4.70 12.81 -21.88
CA GLY A 76 -5.03 12.18 -23.16
C GLY A 76 -6.52 11.96 -23.36
N SER A 77 -6.87 11.11 -24.32
CA SER A 77 -8.25 10.78 -24.63
C SER A 77 -8.52 9.37 -24.15
N ILE A 78 -8.94 9.24 -22.90
CA ILE A 78 -9.33 7.96 -22.30
C ILE A 78 -10.84 8.01 -22.10
N ASP A 79 -11.54 7.14 -22.81
CA ASP A 79 -12.95 6.93 -22.61
C ASP A 79 -13.16 6.09 -21.32
N ASP A 80 -14.18 6.44 -20.54
CA ASP A 80 -14.55 5.72 -19.31
C ASP A 80 -13.42 5.54 -18.30
N ALA A 81 -12.72 6.65 -17.96
CA ALA A 81 -11.60 6.65 -17.01
C ALA A 81 -11.94 5.98 -15.66
N CYS A 82 -13.18 6.10 -15.18
CA CYS A 82 -13.63 5.40 -13.97
C CYS A 82 -13.58 3.89 -14.11
N ASP A 83 -14.01 3.34 -15.25
CA ASP A 83 -13.98 1.90 -15.50
C ASP A 83 -12.56 1.39 -15.68
N VAL A 84 -11.70 2.20 -16.30
CA VAL A 84 -10.26 1.90 -16.44
C VAL A 84 -9.62 1.78 -15.05
N VAL A 85 -9.84 2.76 -14.19
CA VAL A 85 -9.31 2.74 -12.80
C VAL A 85 -9.90 1.58 -12.02
N MET A 86 -11.18 1.26 -12.14
CA MET A 86 -11.78 0.13 -11.44
C MET A 86 -11.12 -1.20 -11.85
N ARG A 87 -10.90 -1.43 -13.14
CA ARG A 87 -10.16 -2.61 -13.62
C ARG A 87 -8.71 -2.64 -13.10
N GLY A 88 -8.05 -1.49 -13.06
CA GLY A 88 -6.71 -1.35 -12.48
C GLY A 88 -6.67 -1.74 -11.01
N ILE A 89 -7.68 -1.36 -10.22
CA ILE A 89 -7.83 -1.78 -8.82
C ILE A 89 -7.93 -3.30 -8.71
N GLU A 90 -8.78 -3.93 -9.50
CA GLU A 90 -8.94 -5.40 -9.49
C GLU A 90 -7.65 -6.12 -9.85
N ASN A 91 -6.91 -5.62 -10.84
CA ASN A 91 -5.61 -6.15 -11.23
C ASN A 91 -4.58 -5.98 -10.12
N HIS A 92 -4.52 -4.79 -9.51
CA HIS A 92 -3.62 -4.51 -8.39
C HIS A 92 -3.83 -5.48 -7.22
N ILE A 93 -5.07 -5.73 -6.82
CA ILE A 93 -5.41 -6.69 -5.76
C ILE A 93 -4.95 -8.10 -6.14
N ARG A 94 -5.19 -8.51 -7.39
CA ARG A 94 -4.77 -9.83 -7.89
C ARG A 94 -3.25 -9.99 -7.88
N GLU A 95 -2.52 -8.99 -8.34
CA GLU A 95 -1.05 -9.00 -8.33
C GLU A 95 -0.49 -9.01 -6.91
N HIS A 96 -1.12 -8.27 -5.99
CA HIS A 96 -0.75 -8.30 -4.57
C HIS A 96 -0.90 -9.72 -3.98
N GLY A 97 -1.99 -10.42 -4.30
CA GLY A 97 -2.20 -11.82 -3.89
C GLY A 97 -1.16 -12.78 -4.50
N ARG A 98 -0.76 -12.57 -5.76
CA ARG A 98 0.31 -13.35 -6.41
C ARG A 98 1.67 -13.12 -5.74
N LYS A 99 2.02 -11.87 -5.42
CA LYS A 99 3.25 -11.54 -4.70
C LYS A 99 3.29 -12.21 -3.32
N LEU A 100 2.19 -12.15 -2.58
CA LEU A 100 2.06 -12.83 -1.30
C LEU A 100 2.28 -14.34 -1.41
N SER A 101 1.67 -14.98 -2.42
CA SER A 101 1.85 -16.40 -2.70
C SER A 101 3.31 -16.74 -2.99
N LYS A 102 3.96 -15.91 -3.82
CA LYS A 102 5.39 -16.07 -4.16
C LYS A 102 6.28 -15.97 -2.90
N LEU A 103 6.06 -14.99 -2.04
CA LEU A 103 6.82 -14.84 -0.78
C LEU A 103 6.67 -16.08 0.12
N LYS A 104 5.46 -16.62 0.25
CA LYS A 104 5.22 -17.86 1.00
C LYS A 104 5.96 -19.06 0.42
N ASP A 105 6.03 -19.15 -0.91
CA ASP A 105 6.75 -20.23 -1.58
C ASP A 105 8.27 -20.09 -1.42
N ILE A 106 8.82 -18.87 -1.50
CA ILE A 106 10.24 -18.60 -1.24
C ILE A 106 10.59 -19.03 0.19
N ARG A 107 9.79 -18.62 1.19
CA ARG A 107 10.00 -18.99 2.59
C ARG A 107 10.03 -20.52 2.79
N LYS A 108 9.16 -21.26 2.11
CA LYS A 108 9.09 -22.72 2.22
C LYS A 108 10.30 -23.42 1.61
N ARG A 109 10.84 -22.89 0.50
CA ARG A 109 11.95 -23.52 -0.21
C ARG A 109 13.28 -23.24 0.44
N SER A 110 13.47 -22.02 0.97
CA SER A 110 14.69 -21.54 1.63
C SER A 110 15.98 -21.91 0.89
N GLN A 111 15.96 -21.83 -0.45
CA GLN A 111 17.14 -22.10 -1.25
C GLN A 111 18.13 -20.98 -1.07
N TYR A 112 19.37 -21.31 -0.79
CA TYR A 112 20.44 -20.33 -0.63
C TYR A 112 21.67 -20.71 -1.44
N SER A 113 22.49 -19.70 -1.71
CA SER A 113 23.85 -19.86 -2.22
C SER A 113 24.83 -19.29 -1.22
N ILE A 114 26.01 -19.89 -1.13
CA ILE A 114 27.10 -19.37 -0.30
C ILE A 114 28.34 -19.20 -1.17
N SER A 115 28.99 -18.04 -1.04
CA SER A 115 30.29 -17.74 -1.66
C SER A 115 31.25 -17.25 -0.60
N GLU A 116 32.55 -17.30 -0.92
CA GLU A 116 33.60 -16.65 -0.13
C GLU A 116 34.09 -15.43 -0.92
N GLU A 117 33.99 -14.26 -0.32
CA GLU A 117 34.33 -12.98 -0.92
C GLU A 117 35.23 -12.22 0.07
N ASP A 118 36.44 -11.86 -0.36
CA ASP A 118 37.46 -11.15 0.45
C ASP A 118 37.71 -11.80 1.83
N GLY A 119 37.71 -13.13 1.89
CA GLY A 119 37.92 -13.89 3.13
C GLY A 119 36.71 -13.98 4.06
N HIS A 120 35.52 -13.57 3.60
CA HIS A 120 34.25 -13.66 4.33
C HIS A 120 33.27 -14.56 3.61
N TYR A 121 32.44 -15.27 4.37
CA TYR A 121 31.32 -16.01 3.81
C TYR A 121 30.15 -15.09 3.55
N VAL A 122 29.54 -15.23 2.37
CA VAL A 122 28.39 -14.46 1.92
C VAL A 122 27.26 -15.41 1.57
N VAL A 123 26.11 -15.24 2.19
CA VAL A 123 24.89 -16.01 1.93
C VAL A 123 23.89 -15.12 1.18
N ARG A 124 23.33 -15.65 0.09
CA ARG A 124 22.28 -15.01 -0.71
C ARG A 124 21.12 -15.96 -0.92
N ILE A 125 19.92 -15.42 -0.95
CA ILE A 125 18.71 -16.15 -1.34
C ILE A 125 18.36 -15.72 -2.78
N PRO A 126 18.60 -16.57 -3.81
CA PRO A 126 18.48 -16.14 -5.21
C PRO A 126 17.10 -15.63 -5.61
N GLU A 127 16.03 -16.16 -4.99
CA GLU A 127 14.66 -15.75 -5.25
C GLU A 127 14.22 -14.53 -4.41
N PHE A 128 15.09 -14.05 -3.48
CA PHE A 128 14.89 -12.89 -2.62
C PHE A 128 16.11 -11.98 -2.66
N GLU A 129 16.25 -11.28 -3.78
CA GLU A 129 17.47 -10.52 -4.18
C GLU A 129 17.89 -9.44 -3.16
N SER A 130 16.95 -8.94 -2.34
CA SER A 130 17.26 -7.96 -1.29
C SER A 130 17.98 -8.58 -0.09
N PHE A 131 17.95 -9.90 0.06
CA PHE A 131 18.58 -10.57 1.19
C PHE A 131 20.07 -10.81 0.92
N TYR A 132 20.89 -10.27 1.84
CA TYR A 132 22.32 -10.42 1.86
C TYR A 132 22.79 -10.56 3.31
N TYR A 133 23.48 -11.63 3.61
CA TYR A 133 24.12 -11.85 4.92
C TYR A 133 25.61 -12.11 4.75
N SER A 134 26.44 -11.55 5.65
CA SER A 134 27.90 -11.74 5.63
C SER A 134 28.46 -11.72 7.05
N ASN A 135 29.47 -12.58 7.32
CA ASN A 135 30.19 -12.57 8.59
C ASN A 135 31.30 -11.50 8.66
N TYR A 136 31.20 -10.43 7.90
CA TYR A 136 32.20 -9.35 7.89
C TYR A 136 32.52 -8.79 9.30
N LEU A 137 31.53 -8.71 10.17
CA LEU A 137 31.70 -8.22 11.54
C LEU A 137 32.18 -9.31 12.51
N PHE A 138 32.10 -10.59 12.13
CA PHE A 138 32.42 -11.75 12.95
C PHE A 138 33.24 -12.76 12.12
N PRO A 139 34.49 -12.42 11.73
CA PRO A 139 35.28 -13.22 10.79
C PRO A 139 35.68 -14.60 11.35
N GLU A 140 35.58 -14.81 12.66
CA GLU A 140 35.86 -16.07 13.34
C GLU A 140 34.77 -17.13 13.22
N MET A 141 33.57 -16.75 12.72
CA MET A 141 32.48 -17.70 12.53
C MET A 141 32.82 -18.77 11.50
N SER A 142 32.50 -20.00 11.81
CA SER A 142 32.57 -21.09 10.85
C SER A 142 31.52 -20.91 9.75
N LYS A 143 31.74 -21.59 8.63
CA LYS A 143 30.80 -21.57 7.51
C LYS A 143 29.38 -22.01 7.91
N GLU A 144 29.31 -23.03 8.76
CA GLU A 144 28.07 -23.59 9.28
C GLU A 144 27.31 -22.59 10.15
N GLU A 145 28.01 -21.88 11.04
CA GLU A 145 27.42 -20.82 11.86
C GLU A 145 26.89 -19.67 11.01
N VAL A 146 27.65 -19.26 9.99
CA VAL A 146 27.21 -18.19 9.05
C VAL A 146 25.94 -18.60 8.30
N ILE A 147 25.81 -19.86 7.88
CA ILE A 147 24.60 -20.36 7.21
C ILE A 147 23.42 -20.37 8.17
N GLU A 148 23.61 -20.86 9.40
CA GLU A 148 22.54 -20.93 10.40
C GLU A 148 22.00 -19.55 10.74
N ASP A 149 22.88 -18.60 11.04
CA ASP A 149 22.49 -17.23 11.34
C ASP A 149 21.81 -16.55 10.15
N ALA A 150 22.36 -16.69 8.94
CA ALA A 150 21.76 -16.16 7.73
C ALA A 150 20.34 -16.70 7.48
N LEU A 151 20.12 -17.98 7.70
CA LEU A 151 18.78 -18.58 7.53
C LEU A 151 17.80 -18.11 8.61
N ASN A 152 18.26 -17.91 9.84
CA ASN A 152 17.43 -17.38 10.92
C ASN A 152 17.00 -15.94 10.60
N ASP A 153 17.93 -15.08 10.22
CA ASP A 153 17.66 -13.69 9.82
C ASP A 153 16.71 -13.62 8.62
N PHE A 154 16.95 -14.45 7.59
CA PHE A 154 16.06 -14.55 6.44
C PHE A 154 14.63 -14.96 6.84
N HIS A 155 14.49 -15.96 7.71
CA HIS A 155 13.17 -16.42 8.14
C HIS A 155 12.42 -15.36 8.97
N GLU A 156 13.12 -14.55 9.75
CA GLU A 156 12.55 -13.42 10.48
C GLU A 156 12.13 -12.30 9.51
N GLU A 157 13.01 -11.88 8.61
CA GLU A 157 12.74 -10.81 7.65
C GLU A 157 11.57 -11.17 6.72
N ILE A 158 11.64 -12.34 6.07
CA ILE A 158 10.56 -12.78 5.16
C ILE A 158 9.25 -13.04 5.91
N GLY A 159 9.35 -13.48 7.18
CA GLY A 159 8.19 -13.68 8.06
C GLY A 159 7.45 -12.37 8.31
N GLY A 160 8.15 -11.34 8.71
CA GLY A 160 7.59 -10.00 8.92
C GLY A 160 7.00 -9.39 7.64
N LEU A 161 7.68 -9.61 6.51
CA LEU A 161 7.19 -9.15 5.20
C LEU A 161 5.90 -9.87 4.81
N ILE A 162 5.81 -11.19 4.97
CA ILE A 162 4.60 -11.97 4.70
C ILE A 162 3.44 -11.48 5.56
N GLU A 163 3.65 -11.30 6.87
CA GLU A 163 2.61 -10.81 7.78
C GLU A 163 2.08 -9.44 7.36
N SER A 164 2.97 -8.51 7.00
CA SER A 164 2.59 -7.20 6.47
C SER A 164 1.76 -7.31 5.18
N TYR A 165 2.18 -8.20 4.26
CA TYR A 165 1.45 -8.43 3.01
C TYR A 165 0.09 -9.10 3.26
N GLU A 166 -0.01 -10.05 4.18
CA GLU A 166 -1.28 -10.70 4.56
C GLU A 166 -2.26 -9.68 5.14
N LYS A 167 -1.84 -8.87 6.11
CA LYS A 167 -2.67 -7.81 6.70
C LYS A 167 -3.20 -6.85 5.62
N ARG A 168 -2.33 -6.42 4.70
CA ARG A 168 -2.69 -5.52 3.61
C ARG A 168 -3.63 -6.18 2.60
N HIS A 169 -3.35 -7.43 2.22
CA HIS A 169 -4.19 -8.17 1.27
C HIS A 169 -5.58 -8.44 1.84
N GLN A 170 -5.67 -8.82 3.12
CA GLN A 170 -6.96 -8.97 3.79
C GLN A 170 -7.75 -7.67 3.79
N ARG A 171 -7.08 -6.54 4.05
CA ARG A 171 -7.72 -5.23 3.99
C ARG A 171 -8.24 -4.89 2.59
N TYR A 172 -7.54 -5.28 1.53
CA TYR A 172 -8.07 -5.17 0.17
C TYR A 172 -9.33 -6.01 -0.03
N LEU A 173 -9.35 -7.25 0.44
CA LEU A 173 -10.51 -8.14 0.30
C LEU A 173 -11.72 -7.68 1.13
N ASP A 174 -11.48 -7.00 2.25
CA ASP A 174 -12.51 -6.50 3.16
C ASP A 174 -13.00 -5.09 2.81
N SER A 175 -12.48 -4.49 1.74
CA SER A 175 -12.84 -3.14 1.31
C SER A 175 -13.84 -3.15 0.15
N HIS A 176 -14.73 -2.16 0.14
CA HIS A 176 -15.45 -1.75 -1.06
C HIS A 176 -14.65 -0.67 -1.79
N TYR A 177 -14.86 -0.56 -3.09
CA TYR A 177 -14.12 0.36 -3.95
C TYR A 177 -15.08 1.31 -4.65
N LEU A 178 -14.77 2.60 -4.62
CA LEU A 178 -15.51 3.64 -5.30
C LEU A 178 -14.53 4.48 -6.12
N VAL A 179 -14.83 4.68 -7.38
CA VAL A 179 -14.09 5.60 -8.25
C VAL A 179 -14.96 6.82 -8.50
N VAL A 180 -14.39 8.01 -8.32
CA VAL A 180 -15.08 9.29 -8.49
C VAL A 180 -14.28 10.15 -9.45
N ASP A 181 -14.95 10.67 -10.46
CA ASP A 181 -14.36 11.66 -11.37
C ASP A 181 -14.40 13.05 -10.73
N ASN A 182 -13.23 13.58 -10.42
CA ASN A 182 -13.02 14.93 -9.90
C ASN A 182 -12.16 15.78 -10.86
N THR A 183 -12.06 15.38 -12.12
CA THR A 183 -11.33 16.17 -13.12
C THR A 183 -11.92 17.59 -13.23
N GLY A 184 -11.01 18.58 -13.30
CA GLY A 184 -11.41 19.99 -13.40
C GLY A 184 -11.87 20.64 -12.10
N ARG A 185 -11.92 19.95 -10.98
CA ARG A 185 -12.11 20.60 -9.67
C ARG A 185 -10.80 21.24 -9.19
N PRO A 186 -10.87 22.42 -8.54
CA PRO A 186 -9.69 23.03 -7.94
C PRO A 186 -9.02 22.08 -6.95
N LYS A 187 -7.68 21.94 -7.02
CA LYS A 187 -6.91 21.04 -6.14
C LYS A 187 -7.02 21.38 -4.64
N ASP A 188 -7.44 22.59 -4.31
CA ASP A 188 -7.48 23.12 -2.95
C ASP A 188 -8.83 22.88 -2.24
N GLU A 189 -9.82 22.34 -2.93
CA GLU A 189 -11.11 21.99 -2.34
C GLU A 189 -11.12 20.51 -1.88
N PHE A 190 -10.24 20.15 -0.96
CA PHE A 190 -10.49 19.00 -0.10
C PHE A 190 -11.60 19.40 0.89
N ASP A 191 -12.83 19.28 0.45
CA ASP A 191 -13.97 19.48 1.33
C ASP A 191 -14.07 18.26 2.27
N ILE A 192 -13.62 18.46 3.51
CA ILE A 192 -13.72 17.46 4.60
C ILE A 192 -15.18 17.01 4.78
N SER A 193 -16.14 17.87 4.39
CA SER A 193 -17.59 17.58 4.44
C SER A 193 -18.09 16.78 3.23
N GLU A 194 -17.26 16.55 2.20
CA GLU A 194 -17.68 15.83 1.01
C GLU A 194 -18.14 14.42 1.35
N LYS A 195 -19.36 14.12 0.94
CA LYS A 195 -19.96 12.82 1.15
C LYS A 195 -20.06 12.05 -0.16
N VAL A 196 -19.94 10.75 -0.04
CA VAL A 196 -20.14 9.80 -1.13
C VAL A 196 -21.14 8.73 -0.70
N ARG A 197 -21.62 7.96 -1.65
CA ARG A 197 -22.51 6.82 -1.36
C ARG A 197 -21.69 5.54 -1.32
N CYS A 198 -21.91 4.74 -0.29
CA CYS A 198 -21.34 3.40 -0.20
C CYS A 198 -21.79 2.58 -1.44
N PRO A 199 -20.86 1.97 -2.19
CA PRO A 199 -21.20 1.26 -3.42
C PRO A 199 -22.06 0.01 -3.16
N GLU A 200 -22.04 -0.53 -1.96
CA GLU A 200 -22.81 -1.73 -1.61
C GLU A 200 -24.23 -1.40 -1.11
N CYS A 201 -24.38 -0.59 -0.08
CA CYS A 201 -25.69 -0.32 0.56
C CYS A 201 -26.28 1.03 0.19
N GLY A 202 -25.57 1.90 -0.50
CA GLY A 202 -26.03 3.24 -0.88
C GLY A 202 -26.06 4.26 0.26
N SER A 203 -25.67 3.89 1.48
CA SER A 203 -25.61 4.80 2.62
C SER A 203 -24.64 5.95 2.36
N GLU A 204 -24.98 7.13 2.87
CA GLU A 204 -24.12 8.29 2.77
C GLU A 204 -22.99 8.21 3.80
N ILE A 205 -21.74 8.32 3.33
CA ILE A 205 -20.54 8.25 4.15
C ILE A 205 -19.62 9.44 3.83
N ASN A 206 -18.81 9.87 4.79
CA ASN A 206 -17.78 10.86 4.53
C ASN A 206 -16.75 10.28 3.57
N LYS A 207 -16.41 11.00 2.52
CA LYS A 207 -15.39 10.58 1.54
C LYS A 207 -14.01 10.47 2.17
N HIS A 208 -13.72 11.35 3.11
CA HIS A 208 -12.47 11.45 3.82
C HIS A 208 -12.76 11.52 5.32
N VAL A 209 -11.93 10.88 6.12
CA VAL A 209 -12.01 10.95 7.58
C VAL A 209 -10.68 11.44 8.11
N ASP A 210 -10.74 12.51 8.87
CA ASP A 210 -9.60 13.09 9.57
C ASP A 210 -9.85 13.20 11.09
N GLY A 211 -8.89 13.74 11.81
CA GLY A 211 -9.01 13.89 13.26
C GLY A 211 -10.08 14.89 13.74
N GLN A 212 -10.75 15.62 12.84
CA GLN A 212 -11.81 16.57 13.16
C GLN A 212 -13.21 15.91 13.15
N LEU A 213 -13.33 14.79 12.46
CA LEU A 213 -14.57 14.05 12.33
C LEU A 213 -14.66 12.93 13.37
N PRO A 214 -15.88 12.61 13.83
CA PRO A 214 -16.08 11.45 14.69
C PRO A 214 -15.81 10.15 13.92
N CYS A 215 -15.41 9.12 14.67
CA CYS A 215 -15.20 7.79 14.09
C CYS A 215 -16.46 7.30 13.39
N PRO A 216 -16.41 6.92 12.11
CA PRO A 216 -17.59 6.46 11.37
C PRO A 216 -18.12 5.12 11.90
N ARG A 217 -17.33 4.37 12.67
CA ARG A 217 -17.73 3.07 13.24
C ARG A 217 -18.44 3.20 14.59
N CYS A 218 -17.94 4.07 15.49
CA CYS A 218 -18.46 4.13 16.86
C CYS A 218 -18.76 5.54 17.37
N GLY A 219 -18.54 6.59 16.57
CA GLY A 219 -18.71 7.98 16.97
C GLY A 219 -17.62 8.51 17.92
N GLY A 220 -16.64 7.69 18.28
CA GLY A 220 -15.54 8.06 19.18
C GLY A 220 -14.55 9.02 18.53
N ARG A 221 -13.55 9.43 19.31
CA ARG A 221 -12.52 10.35 18.85
C ARG A 221 -11.47 9.63 18.01
N ILE A 222 -11.10 10.24 16.88
CA ILE A 222 -10.02 9.80 16.00
C ILE A 222 -8.77 10.64 16.24
N PHE A 223 -7.61 9.99 16.25
CA PHE A 223 -6.30 10.62 16.36
C PHE A 223 -5.49 10.30 15.11
N GLY A 224 -4.91 11.33 14.51
CA GLY A 224 -3.98 11.18 13.40
C GLY A 224 -2.54 11.07 13.89
N LEU A 225 -1.79 10.11 13.39
CA LEU A 225 -0.35 10.00 13.50
C LEU A 225 0.26 10.25 12.12
N GLY A 226 0.92 11.40 11.96
CA GLY A 226 1.64 11.71 10.73
C GLY A 226 2.92 10.87 10.62
N ILE A 227 3.08 10.16 9.50
CA ILE A 227 4.32 9.47 9.17
C ILE A 227 5.00 10.30 8.08
N PHE A 228 6.21 10.77 8.36
CA PHE A 228 7.02 11.52 7.41
C PHE A 228 7.98 10.56 6.72
N TYR A 229 8.01 10.61 5.39
CA TYR A 229 9.01 9.92 4.58
C TYR A 229 9.97 10.98 4.03
N ASP A 230 11.24 10.84 4.36
CA ASP A 230 12.34 11.68 3.84
C ASP A 230 12.69 11.35 2.39
#